data_dd75af50e9c67aa0f0e6092cf58bcf35
#
_entry.id   dd75af50e9c67aa0f0e6092cf58bcf35
#
_cell.length_a   1.000
_cell.length_b   1.000
_cell.length_c   1.000
_cell.angle_alpha   90.00
_cell.angle_beta   90.00
_cell.angle_gamma   90.00
#
_symmetry.space_group_name_H-M   'P 1'
#
loop_
_entity.id
_entity.type
_entity.pdbx_description
1 polymer ?
#
loop_
_entity_poly.entity_id
_entity_poly.type
_entity_poly.pdbx_seq_one_letter_code
_entity_poly.pdbx_strand_id
1 'polypeptide(L)'
;MKSRLTPAITLVALPALVLLQACVSTPRTTLALAADTAECVVLLHGLNRSSRAMQPMAEALRNDGFMTANVDYPSQAGSVEVLAPMAVNAGLEECRRAGAQRIHFVTHSIGGILVRYVHKQTPIHDLGRVVMLAPPNQGSEVVDITRNWPTTDVFAGEAGMQLGTDENSIPAQLGPVDFELGVIAGTATINPFMSVMLPDADDGKVTVARTRVDGMDDFLVVGQSHRFIVRSSAVKRNTAAFLRNGSFPDSTGSSQIF
;
A
#
# COMPACT_ATOMS: atom_id res chain seq x y z
N MET A 1 14.10 86.96 8.37
CA MET A 1 14.58 85.66 8.86
C MET A 1 13.47 84.61 8.63
N LYS A 2 13.62 83.72 7.64
CA LYS A 2 12.60 82.70 7.27
C LYS A 2 13.05 81.31 7.80
N SER A 3 12.38 80.83 8.82
CA SER A 3 12.60 79.47 9.34
C SER A 3 11.93 78.45 8.41
N ARG A 4 12.70 77.49 7.90
CA ARG A 4 12.19 76.35 7.11
C ARG A 4 11.87 75.18 8.06
N LEU A 5 10.62 74.80 8.11
CA LEU A 5 10.16 73.59 8.74
C LEU A 5 10.36 72.41 7.75
N THR A 6 11.13 71.44 8.17
CA THR A 6 11.27 70.16 7.49
C THR A 6 10.19 69.17 8.00
N PRO A 7 9.42 68.45 7.11
CA PRO A 7 8.52 67.45 7.59
C PRO A 7 9.25 66.11 7.84
N ALA A 8 9.01 65.55 9.04
CA ALA A 8 9.46 64.24 9.41
C ALA A 8 8.59 63.15 8.68
N ILE A 9 9.24 62.31 7.89
CA ILE A 9 8.60 61.13 7.25
C ILE A 9 8.64 60.02 8.26
N THR A 10 7.47 59.66 8.79
CA THR A 10 7.27 58.48 9.64
C THR A 10 7.17 57.26 8.77
N LEU A 11 8.19 56.38 8.79
CA LEU A 11 8.20 55.11 8.11
C LEU A 11 7.34 54.10 8.91
N VAL A 12 6.18 53.78 8.43
CA VAL A 12 5.33 52.72 8.99
C VAL A 12 5.84 51.38 8.44
N ALA A 13 6.51 50.61 9.29
CA ALA A 13 6.88 49.24 8.98
C ALA A 13 5.65 48.34 9.02
N LEU A 14 5.19 47.83 7.87
CA LEU A 14 4.22 46.74 7.79
C LEU A 14 4.90 45.42 8.21
N PRO A 15 4.31 44.62 9.12
CA PRO A 15 4.81 43.30 9.38
C PRO A 15 4.50 42.39 8.15
N ALA A 16 5.54 41.82 7.58
CA ALA A 16 5.41 40.80 6.57
C ALA A 16 4.80 39.53 7.21
N LEU A 17 3.54 39.28 6.91
CA LEU A 17 2.86 38.05 7.31
C LEU A 17 3.43 36.90 6.45
N VAL A 18 4.37 36.15 7.01
CA VAL A 18 4.88 34.90 6.39
C VAL A 18 3.79 33.86 6.49
N LEU A 19 3.02 33.68 5.42
CA LEU A 19 2.12 32.55 5.25
C LEU A 19 2.98 31.30 5.08
N LEU A 20 3.14 30.51 6.14
CA LEU A 20 3.60 29.13 6.04
C LEU A 20 2.52 28.35 5.25
N GLN A 21 2.75 28.21 3.96
CA GLN A 21 2.01 27.23 3.16
C GLN A 21 2.49 25.85 3.59
N ALA A 22 1.68 25.19 4.41
CA ALA A 22 1.85 23.76 4.65
C ALA A 22 1.70 23.04 3.30
N CYS A 23 2.81 22.49 2.79
CA CYS A 23 2.76 21.60 1.63
C CYS A 23 2.01 20.34 2.03
N VAL A 24 0.70 20.33 1.82
CA VAL A 24 -0.09 19.11 1.86
C VAL A 24 0.36 18.26 0.68
N SER A 25 1.09 17.20 0.97
CA SER A 25 1.51 16.23 -0.04
C SER A 25 0.27 15.50 -0.55
N THR A 26 -0.22 15.87 -1.72
CA THR A 26 -1.30 15.14 -2.40
C THR A 26 -0.76 13.83 -3.01
N PRO A 27 -1.53 12.74 -3.01
CA PRO A 27 -1.12 11.52 -3.67
C PRO A 27 -0.92 11.77 -5.17
N ARG A 28 0.14 11.19 -5.73
CA ARG A 28 0.42 11.25 -7.17
C ARG A 28 0.15 9.88 -7.77
N THR A 29 -0.60 9.87 -8.85
CA THR A 29 -0.92 8.67 -9.60
C THR A 29 -0.35 8.77 -11.01
N THR A 30 0.32 7.72 -11.45
CA THR A 30 0.74 7.58 -12.84
C THR A 30 -0.19 6.59 -13.53
N LEU A 31 -1.06 7.08 -14.39
CA LEU A 31 -1.92 6.26 -15.24
C LEU A 31 -1.18 5.93 -16.53
N ALA A 32 -1.17 4.66 -16.89
CA ALA A 32 -0.70 4.22 -18.20
C ALA A 32 -1.73 3.27 -18.80
N LEU A 33 -2.16 3.58 -20.00
CA LEU A 33 -3.17 2.85 -20.75
C LEU A 33 -2.53 1.69 -21.52
N ALA A 34 -3.09 0.50 -21.36
CA ALA A 34 -2.98 -0.55 -22.35
C ALA A 34 -4.26 -0.54 -23.18
N ALA A 35 -4.15 -0.74 -24.48
CA ALA A 35 -5.29 -0.68 -25.41
C ALA A 35 -6.34 -1.77 -25.09
N ASP A 36 -7.59 -1.42 -25.24
CA ASP A 36 -8.76 -2.31 -25.27
C ASP A 36 -9.22 -3.03 -23.98
N THR A 37 -8.98 -2.52 -22.78
CA THR A 37 -9.61 -3.11 -21.62
C THR A 37 -10.48 -2.10 -20.85
N ALA A 38 -11.67 -2.52 -20.46
CA ALA A 38 -12.50 -1.79 -19.50
C ALA A 38 -12.06 -2.06 -18.05
N GLU A 39 -10.93 -2.75 -17.86
CA GLU A 39 -10.38 -3.16 -16.57
C GLU A 39 -9.11 -2.37 -16.25
N CYS A 40 -9.05 -1.86 -15.01
CA CYS A 40 -7.92 -1.08 -14.52
C CYS A 40 -7.40 -1.69 -13.22
N VAL A 41 -6.09 -1.63 -13.02
CA VAL A 41 -5.44 -2.10 -11.80
C VAL A 41 -4.84 -0.94 -11.05
N VAL A 42 -5.29 -0.71 -9.84
CA VAL A 42 -4.67 0.23 -8.89
C VAL A 42 -3.51 -0.48 -8.19
N LEU A 43 -2.34 0.13 -8.20
CA LEU A 43 -1.18 -0.40 -7.50
C LEU A 43 -0.84 0.47 -6.30
N LEU A 44 -0.73 -0.15 -5.11
CA LEU A 44 -0.37 0.51 -3.85
C LEU A 44 0.94 -0.07 -3.31
N HIS A 45 1.93 0.80 -3.11
CA HIS A 45 3.22 0.41 -2.55
C HIS A 45 3.19 0.18 -1.04
N GLY A 46 4.26 -0.36 -0.48
CA GLY A 46 4.42 -0.57 0.96
C GLY A 46 4.96 0.63 1.71
N LEU A 47 5.07 0.48 3.02
CA LEU A 47 5.63 1.47 3.94
C LEU A 47 7.06 1.86 3.53
N ASN A 48 7.42 3.13 3.68
CA ASN A 48 8.74 3.66 3.30
C ASN A 48 9.11 3.43 1.82
N ARG A 49 8.10 3.41 0.94
CA ARG A 49 8.28 3.26 -0.50
C ARG A 49 7.63 4.42 -1.25
N SER A 50 7.69 4.31 -2.55
CA SER A 50 6.98 5.17 -3.51
C SER A 50 6.41 4.29 -4.63
N SER A 51 5.62 4.86 -5.52
CA SER A 51 5.12 4.20 -6.73
C SER A 51 6.21 3.52 -7.56
N ARG A 52 7.46 4.00 -7.49
CA ARG A 52 8.62 3.36 -8.16
C ARG A 52 8.83 1.89 -7.74
N ALA A 53 8.46 1.53 -6.51
CA ALA A 53 8.58 0.17 -6.05
C ALA A 53 7.63 -0.78 -6.80
N MET A 54 6.44 -0.31 -7.17
CA MET A 54 5.42 -1.07 -7.90
C MET A 54 5.58 -0.97 -9.44
N GLN A 55 6.45 -0.12 -9.94
CA GLN A 55 6.64 0.10 -11.38
C GLN A 55 6.88 -1.19 -12.18
N PRO A 56 7.74 -2.15 -11.74
CA PRO A 56 7.94 -3.41 -12.48
C PRO A 56 6.67 -4.28 -12.57
N MET A 57 5.78 -4.20 -11.60
CA MET A 57 4.48 -4.87 -11.62
C MET A 57 3.50 -4.14 -12.56
N ALA A 58 3.44 -2.81 -12.48
CA ALA A 58 2.61 -2.00 -13.34
C ALA A 58 2.96 -2.20 -14.83
N GLU A 59 4.26 -2.26 -15.17
CA GLU A 59 4.72 -2.54 -16.53
C GLU A 59 4.30 -3.94 -17.01
N ALA A 60 4.42 -4.96 -16.15
CA ALA A 60 4.00 -6.32 -16.49
C ALA A 60 2.49 -6.38 -16.77
N LEU A 61 1.68 -5.76 -15.92
CA LEU A 61 0.22 -5.73 -16.08
C LEU A 61 -0.22 -4.95 -17.31
N ARG A 62 0.47 -3.86 -17.66
CA ARG A 62 0.22 -3.14 -18.92
C ARG A 62 0.53 -4.00 -20.16
N ASN A 63 1.64 -4.74 -20.11
CA ASN A 63 1.98 -5.68 -21.19
C ASN A 63 0.96 -6.82 -21.32
N ASP A 64 0.28 -7.13 -20.22
CA ASP A 64 -0.84 -8.09 -20.19
C ASP A 64 -2.20 -7.47 -20.56
N GLY A 65 -2.23 -6.17 -20.95
CA GLY A 65 -3.43 -5.50 -21.46
C GLY A 65 -4.28 -4.77 -20.41
N PHE A 66 -3.85 -4.66 -19.17
CA PHE A 66 -4.56 -3.86 -18.16
C PHE A 66 -4.20 -2.38 -18.23
N MET A 67 -5.17 -1.49 -18.00
CA MET A 67 -4.88 -0.13 -17.56
C MET A 67 -4.29 -0.17 -16.15
N THR A 68 -3.39 0.76 -15.79
CA THR A 68 -2.80 0.77 -14.45
C THR A 68 -2.73 2.18 -13.86
N ALA A 69 -3.20 2.32 -12.64
CA ALA A 69 -3.04 3.50 -11.79
C ALA A 69 -2.02 3.19 -10.68
N ASN A 70 -0.77 3.61 -10.87
CA ASN A 70 0.31 3.36 -9.91
C ASN A 70 0.42 4.55 -8.94
N VAL A 71 -0.21 4.42 -7.77
CA VAL A 71 -0.41 5.52 -6.83
C VAL A 71 0.85 5.78 -6.02
N ASP A 72 1.27 7.04 -5.98
CA ASP A 72 2.31 7.52 -5.06
C ASP A 72 1.65 8.25 -3.89
N TYR A 73 1.85 7.76 -2.67
CA TYR A 73 1.29 8.35 -1.46
C TYR A 73 2.32 8.40 -0.33
N PRO A 74 2.23 9.37 0.58
CA PRO A 74 3.21 9.56 1.64
C PRO A 74 3.00 8.55 2.78
N SER A 75 3.43 7.30 2.59
CA SER A 75 3.09 6.14 3.44
C SER A 75 3.50 6.25 4.92
N GLN A 76 4.24 7.30 5.31
CA GLN A 76 4.62 7.59 6.69
C GLN A 76 3.92 8.83 7.28
N ALA A 77 3.13 9.56 6.49
CA ALA A 77 2.61 10.88 6.87
C ALA A 77 1.24 10.83 7.58
N GLY A 78 0.93 9.74 8.27
CA GLY A 78 -0.30 9.62 9.05
C GLY A 78 -0.67 8.18 9.40
N SER A 79 -1.81 8.03 10.04
CA SER A 79 -2.39 6.74 10.39
C SER A 79 -3.01 6.02 9.19
N VAL A 80 -3.39 4.76 9.36
CA VAL A 80 -4.10 3.99 8.32
C VAL A 80 -5.40 4.68 7.92
N GLU A 81 -6.12 5.27 8.87
CA GLU A 81 -7.38 5.99 8.68
C GLU A 81 -7.24 7.21 7.76
N VAL A 82 -6.07 7.85 7.78
CA VAL A 82 -5.74 8.99 6.92
C VAL A 82 -5.23 8.52 5.56
N LEU A 83 -4.32 7.56 5.56
CA LEU A 83 -3.64 7.10 4.34
C LEU A 83 -4.56 6.27 3.44
N ALA A 84 -5.46 5.47 4.03
CA ALA A 84 -6.28 4.54 3.26
C ALA A 84 -7.22 5.27 2.29
N PRO A 85 -8.10 6.20 2.72
CA PRO A 85 -8.93 6.93 1.78
C PRO A 85 -8.11 7.77 0.79
N MET A 86 -6.98 8.36 1.23
CA MET A 86 -6.11 9.14 0.37
C MET A 86 -5.55 8.30 -0.81
N ALA A 87 -4.98 7.14 -0.51
CA ALA A 87 -4.32 6.31 -1.53
C ALA A 87 -5.32 5.54 -2.40
N VAL A 88 -6.33 4.94 -1.78
CA VAL A 88 -7.32 4.10 -2.49
C VAL A 88 -8.18 4.96 -3.41
N ASN A 89 -8.74 6.07 -2.92
CA ASN A 89 -9.60 6.92 -3.73
C ASN A 89 -8.83 7.57 -4.88
N ALA A 90 -7.58 7.98 -4.69
CA ALA A 90 -6.76 8.50 -5.79
C ALA A 90 -6.64 7.49 -6.95
N GLY A 91 -6.40 6.21 -6.64
CA GLY A 91 -6.34 5.16 -7.66
C GLY A 91 -7.70 4.89 -8.32
N LEU A 92 -8.76 4.81 -7.51
CA LEU A 92 -10.13 4.63 -8.02
C LEU A 92 -10.53 5.76 -8.96
N GLU A 93 -10.28 7.00 -8.60
CA GLU A 93 -10.59 8.17 -9.43
C GLU A 93 -9.85 8.15 -10.76
N GLU A 94 -8.57 7.79 -10.77
CA GLU A 94 -7.79 7.69 -12.00
C GLU A 94 -8.33 6.59 -12.93
N CYS A 95 -8.63 5.41 -12.40
CA CYS A 95 -9.21 4.33 -13.17
C CYS A 95 -10.60 4.68 -13.71
N ARG A 96 -11.47 5.28 -12.89
CA ARG A 96 -12.81 5.72 -13.31
C ARG A 96 -12.76 6.82 -14.37
N ARG A 97 -11.83 7.78 -14.22
CA ARG A 97 -11.60 8.84 -15.22
C ARG A 97 -11.12 8.27 -16.55
N ALA A 98 -10.38 7.16 -16.54
CA ALA A 98 -9.97 6.44 -17.73
C ALA A 98 -11.09 5.57 -18.34
N GLY A 99 -12.28 5.51 -17.74
CA GLY A 99 -13.44 4.76 -18.23
C GLY A 99 -13.47 3.31 -17.81
N ALA A 100 -12.68 2.90 -16.81
CA ALA A 100 -12.72 1.54 -16.30
C ALA A 100 -14.08 1.21 -15.67
N GLN A 101 -14.61 0.03 -16.01
CA GLN A 101 -15.86 -0.49 -15.46
C GLN A 101 -15.62 -1.48 -14.31
N ARG A 102 -14.41 -2.05 -14.25
CA ARG A 102 -13.95 -2.96 -13.20
C ARG A 102 -12.56 -2.55 -12.75
N ILE A 103 -12.38 -2.38 -11.45
CA ILE A 103 -11.13 -1.90 -10.86
C ILE A 103 -10.57 -2.97 -9.95
N HIS A 104 -9.40 -3.46 -10.31
CA HIS A 104 -8.62 -4.41 -9.54
C HIS A 104 -7.61 -3.69 -8.65
N PHE A 105 -7.08 -4.39 -7.65
CA PHE A 105 -5.96 -3.89 -6.86
C PHE A 105 -4.81 -4.90 -6.85
N VAL A 106 -3.58 -4.38 -6.95
CA VAL A 106 -2.36 -5.10 -6.63
C VAL A 106 -1.60 -4.31 -5.58
N THR A 107 -1.44 -4.88 -4.42
CA THR A 107 -0.88 -4.17 -3.28
C THR A 107 0.36 -4.84 -2.73
N HIS A 108 1.24 -4.06 -2.13
CA HIS A 108 2.38 -4.58 -1.40
C HIS A 108 2.29 -4.17 0.07
N SER A 109 2.47 -5.15 0.99
CA SER A 109 2.57 -4.89 2.42
C SER A 109 1.36 -4.12 2.95
N ILE A 110 1.55 -2.98 3.64
CA ILE A 110 0.49 -2.11 4.18
C ILE A 110 -0.56 -1.73 3.12
N GLY A 111 -0.19 -1.65 1.84
CA GLY A 111 -1.15 -1.32 0.77
C GLY A 111 -2.39 -2.23 0.77
N GLY A 112 -2.26 -3.50 1.15
CA GLY A 112 -3.40 -4.43 1.33
C GLY A 112 -4.31 -4.03 2.48
N ILE A 113 -3.73 -3.58 3.58
CA ILE A 113 -4.48 -3.09 4.75
C ILE A 113 -5.28 -1.82 4.40
N LEU A 114 -4.71 -0.93 3.57
CA LEU A 114 -5.40 0.28 3.13
C LEU A 114 -6.65 -0.07 2.29
N VAL A 115 -6.57 -1.04 1.38
CA VAL A 115 -7.73 -1.50 0.60
C VAL A 115 -8.79 -2.11 1.50
N ARG A 116 -8.41 -3.03 2.40
CA ARG A 116 -9.34 -3.63 3.37
C ARG A 116 -10.02 -2.58 4.23
N TYR A 117 -9.26 -1.59 4.70
CA TYR A 117 -9.80 -0.50 5.52
C TYR A 117 -10.87 0.29 4.78
N VAL A 118 -10.59 0.76 3.56
CA VAL A 118 -11.58 1.53 2.78
C VAL A 118 -12.80 0.68 2.45
N HIS A 119 -12.60 -0.56 1.98
CA HIS A 119 -13.71 -1.43 1.59
C HIS A 119 -14.64 -1.74 2.77
N LYS A 120 -14.09 -1.95 3.96
CA LYS A 120 -14.86 -2.15 5.19
C LYS A 120 -15.67 -0.92 5.62
N GLN A 121 -15.12 0.29 5.44
CA GLN A 121 -15.84 1.53 5.76
C GLN A 121 -16.89 1.86 4.72
N THR A 122 -16.58 1.66 3.45
CA THR A 122 -17.46 1.95 2.32
C THR A 122 -17.16 0.95 1.20
N PRO A 123 -18.05 -0.01 0.95
CA PRO A 123 -17.85 -0.99 -0.11
C PRO A 123 -17.54 -0.34 -1.47
N ILE A 124 -16.52 -0.83 -2.13
CA ILE A 124 -16.10 -0.37 -3.46
C ILE A 124 -16.94 -1.13 -4.49
N HIS A 125 -17.94 -0.48 -5.07
CA HIS A 125 -18.96 -1.13 -5.92
C HIS A 125 -18.43 -1.70 -7.23
N ASP A 126 -17.40 -1.08 -7.80
CA ASP A 126 -16.73 -1.48 -9.03
C ASP A 126 -15.45 -2.30 -8.78
N LEU A 127 -15.32 -2.84 -7.55
CA LEU A 127 -14.20 -3.70 -7.17
C LEU A 127 -14.20 -4.97 -8.00
N GLY A 128 -13.05 -5.20 -8.63
CA GLY A 128 -12.70 -6.48 -9.25
C GLY A 128 -11.95 -7.36 -8.25
N ARG A 129 -10.91 -8.01 -8.73
CA ARG A 129 -10.05 -8.88 -7.91
C ARG A 129 -8.93 -8.12 -7.24
N VAL A 130 -8.52 -8.60 -6.08
CA VAL A 130 -7.39 -8.03 -5.31
C VAL A 130 -6.28 -9.08 -5.20
N VAL A 131 -5.05 -8.67 -5.47
CA VAL A 131 -3.86 -9.47 -5.16
C VAL A 131 -3.00 -8.72 -4.15
N MET A 132 -2.75 -9.37 -3.02
CA MET A 132 -1.91 -8.81 -1.97
C MET A 132 -0.55 -9.53 -1.92
N LEU A 133 0.53 -8.77 -2.04
CA LEU A 133 1.90 -9.26 -1.96
C LEU A 133 2.44 -8.99 -0.56
N ALA A 134 2.73 -10.06 0.18
CA ALA A 134 3.27 -10.01 1.54
C ALA A 134 2.50 -9.07 2.50
N PRO A 135 1.16 -9.13 2.56
CA PRO A 135 0.36 -8.27 3.42
C PRO A 135 0.49 -8.68 4.89
N PRO A 136 0.57 -7.77 5.84
CA PRO A 136 0.42 -8.09 7.27
C PRO A 136 -1.08 -8.21 7.64
N ASN A 137 -1.79 -9.16 7.01
CA ASN A 137 -3.24 -9.30 7.16
C ASN A 137 -3.70 -9.64 8.58
N GLN A 138 -2.83 -10.24 9.37
CA GLN A 138 -3.00 -10.53 10.80
C GLN A 138 -1.93 -9.82 11.64
N GLY A 139 -1.38 -8.70 11.15
CA GLY A 139 -0.30 -7.97 11.81
C GLY A 139 1.09 -8.49 11.46
N SER A 140 2.09 -7.90 12.10
CA SER A 140 3.51 -8.26 11.95
C SER A 140 4.18 -8.29 13.31
N GLU A 141 4.79 -9.43 13.66
CA GLU A 141 5.58 -9.59 14.87
C GLU A 141 6.80 -8.64 14.89
N VAL A 142 7.28 -8.23 13.72
CA VAL A 142 8.37 -7.24 13.63
C VAL A 142 7.94 -5.91 14.26
N VAL A 143 6.69 -5.50 14.09
CA VAL A 143 6.16 -4.28 14.73
C VAL A 143 6.16 -4.44 16.24
N ASP A 144 5.71 -5.58 16.77
CA ASP A 144 5.66 -5.83 18.21
C ASP A 144 7.05 -5.88 18.84
N ILE A 145 8.00 -6.56 18.19
CA ILE A 145 9.40 -6.68 18.62
C ILE A 145 10.08 -5.31 18.64
N THR A 146 9.84 -4.50 17.61
CA THR A 146 10.58 -3.23 17.42
C THR A 146 9.86 -2.02 18.02
N ARG A 147 8.62 -2.15 18.45
CA ARG A 147 7.76 -1.04 18.93
C ARG A 147 8.44 -0.10 19.90
N ASN A 148 9.24 -0.64 20.82
CA ASN A 148 9.93 0.11 21.88
C ASN A 148 11.41 0.42 21.54
N TRP A 149 11.87 0.12 20.32
CA TRP A 149 13.23 0.45 19.94
C TRP A 149 13.35 1.93 19.63
N PRO A 150 14.48 2.56 19.96
CA PRO A 150 14.73 3.95 19.57
C PRO A 150 14.52 4.14 18.06
N THR A 151 13.80 5.19 17.68
CA THR A 151 13.57 5.58 16.28
C THR A 151 12.60 4.68 15.47
N THR A 152 12.00 3.63 16.04
CA THR A 152 11.02 2.82 15.29
C THR A 152 9.85 3.65 14.79
N ASP A 153 9.33 4.53 15.60
CA ASP A 153 8.27 5.50 15.25
C ASP A 153 8.65 6.36 14.03
N VAL A 154 9.90 6.78 13.95
CA VAL A 154 10.40 7.58 12.81
C VAL A 154 10.43 6.77 11.51
N PHE A 155 10.79 5.46 11.57
CA PHE A 155 10.88 4.62 10.39
C PHE A 155 9.56 3.94 10.03
N ALA A 156 8.75 3.57 11.01
CA ALA A 156 7.46 2.96 10.79
C ALA A 156 6.35 3.99 10.50
N GLY A 157 6.46 5.19 11.06
CA GLY A 157 5.38 6.16 11.08
C GLY A 157 4.17 5.64 11.84
N GLU A 158 3.14 6.46 11.96
CA GLU A 158 1.93 6.11 12.70
C GLU A 158 1.24 4.87 12.13
N ALA A 159 1.04 4.83 10.81
CA ALA A 159 0.40 3.67 10.16
C ALA A 159 1.18 2.36 10.36
N GLY A 160 2.50 2.39 10.34
CA GLY A 160 3.31 1.20 10.59
C GLY A 160 3.17 0.68 12.01
N MET A 161 3.05 1.57 12.99
CA MET A 161 2.84 1.21 14.41
C MET A 161 1.46 0.59 14.67
N GLN A 162 0.48 0.82 13.81
CA GLN A 162 -0.86 0.22 13.87
C GLN A 162 -0.92 -1.22 13.35
N LEU A 163 0.19 -1.76 12.79
CA LEU A 163 0.23 -3.09 12.18
C LEU A 163 0.76 -4.19 13.12
N GLY A 164 0.63 -4.01 14.43
CA GLY A 164 0.96 -5.05 15.42
C GLY A 164 0.04 -6.26 15.35
N THR A 165 0.30 -7.27 16.19
CA THR A 165 -0.47 -8.52 16.23
C THR A 165 -1.52 -8.54 17.34
N ASP A 166 -1.60 -7.50 18.15
CA ASP A 166 -2.56 -7.38 19.25
C ASP A 166 -3.99 -7.10 18.73
N GLU A 167 -4.98 -7.35 19.58
CA GLU A 167 -6.41 -7.21 19.24
C GLU A 167 -6.84 -5.79 18.87
N ASN A 168 -6.07 -4.79 19.30
CA ASN A 168 -6.35 -3.38 18.99
C ASN A 168 -5.69 -2.93 17.69
N SER A 169 -4.87 -3.78 17.07
CA SER A 169 -4.23 -3.48 15.79
C SER A 169 -5.26 -3.35 14.67
N ILE A 170 -4.96 -2.50 13.67
CA ILE A 170 -5.86 -2.35 12.51
C ILE A 170 -6.09 -3.68 11.80
N PRO A 171 -5.08 -4.53 11.51
CA PRO A 171 -5.31 -5.83 10.88
C PRO A 171 -6.31 -6.72 11.63
N ALA A 172 -6.23 -6.77 12.96
CA ALA A 172 -7.14 -7.58 13.79
C ALA A 172 -8.57 -7.03 13.75
N GLN A 173 -8.73 -5.71 13.81
CA GLN A 173 -10.05 -5.06 13.75
C GLN A 173 -10.73 -5.17 12.40
N LEU A 174 -9.98 -5.34 11.31
CA LEU A 174 -10.55 -5.47 9.97
C LEU A 174 -11.33 -6.78 9.78
N GLY A 175 -10.91 -7.88 10.40
CA GLY A 175 -11.57 -9.17 10.29
C GLY A 175 -11.44 -9.82 8.90
N PRO A 176 -12.36 -10.75 8.54
CA PRO A 176 -12.36 -11.43 7.23
C PRO A 176 -12.59 -10.46 6.07
N VAL A 177 -12.27 -10.92 4.85
CA VAL A 177 -12.58 -10.21 3.60
C VAL A 177 -13.81 -10.81 2.92
N ASP A 178 -14.52 -9.99 2.14
CA ASP A 178 -15.75 -10.34 1.41
C ASP A 178 -15.65 -10.02 -0.09
N PHE A 179 -14.41 -9.98 -0.62
CA PHE A 179 -14.11 -9.74 -2.03
C PHE A 179 -13.09 -10.78 -2.55
N GLU A 180 -13.05 -10.99 -3.88
CA GLU A 180 -12.13 -11.94 -4.52
C GLU A 180 -10.67 -11.56 -4.24
N LEU A 181 -9.99 -12.35 -3.41
CA LEU A 181 -8.63 -12.06 -2.89
C LEU A 181 -7.67 -13.22 -3.11
N GLY A 182 -6.58 -12.95 -3.83
CA GLY A 182 -5.38 -13.78 -3.83
C GLY A 182 -4.27 -13.20 -2.97
N VAL A 183 -3.61 -14.03 -2.18
CA VAL A 183 -2.47 -13.62 -1.35
C VAL A 183 -1.21 -14.35 -1.77
N ILE A 184 -0.12 -13.60 -1.99
CA ILE A 184 1.22 -14.16 -2.25
C ILE A 184 2.14 -13.82 -1.09
N ALA A 185 2.62 -14.85 -0.38
CA ALA A 185 3.55 -14.75 0.73
C ALA A 185 4.99 -15.04 0.29
N GLY A 186 5.96 -14.36 0.90
CA GLY A 186 7.38 -14.63 0.70
C GLY A 186 7.98 -15.49 1.83
N THR A 187 9.06 -16.22 1.54
CA THR A 187 9.79 -17.04 2.53
C THR A 187 11.30 -16.79 2.56
N ALA A 188 11.80 -15.79 1.83
CA ALA A 188 13.22 -15.46 1.87
C ALA A 188 13.45 -14.16 2.64
N THR A 189 14.50 -14.11 3.42
CA THR A 189 14.89 -12.90 4.15
C THR A 189 16.22 -12.34 3.65
N ILE A 190 16.34 -11.02 3.66
CA ILE A 190 17.61 -10.31 3.50
C ILE A 190 18.16 -9.82 4.85
N ASN A 191 17.42 -10.05 5.94
CA ASN A 191 17.79 -9.70 7.29
C ASN A 191 17.65 -10.94 8.21
N PRO A 192 18.65 -11.82 8.24
CA PRO A 192 18.58 -13.04 9.03
C PRO A 192 18.45 -12.78 10.53
N PHE A 193 18.94 -11.64 11.02
CA PHE A 193 18.79 -11.27 12.42
C PHE A 193 17.31 -11.11 12.82
N MET A 194 16.53 -10.42 11.99
CA MET A 194 15.08 -10.29 12.27
C MET A 194 14.36 -11.61 12.09
N SER A 195 14.72 -12.40 11.07
CA SER A 195 14.10 -13.69 10.80
C SER A 195 14.26 -14.70 11.94
N VAL A 196 15.42 -14.71 12.63
CA VAL A 196 15.64 -15.55 13.81
C VAL A 196 14.70 -15.19 14.96
N MET A 197 14.21 -13.95 15.01
CA MET A 197 13.26 -13.49 16.04
C MET A 197 11.79 -13.78 15.70
N LEU A 198 11.51 -14.22 14.47
CA LEU A 198 10.17 -14.56 14.02
C LEU A 198 9.86 -16.04 14.24
N PRO A 199 8.61 -16.40 14.58
CA PRO A 199 8.27 -17.76 15.00
C PRO A 199 8.22 -18.77 13.85
N ASP A 200 8.02 -18.33 12.59
CA ASP A 200 7.74 -19.15 11.43
C ASP A 200 8.50 -18.65 10.18
N ALA A 201 8.33 -19.37 9.07
CA ALA A 201 8.83 -18.96 7.77
C ALA A 201 8.34 -17.54 7.43
N ASP A 202 9.26 -16.66 7.03
CA ASP A 202 9.03 -15.24 6.85
C ASP A 202 9.78 -14.68 5.64
N ASP A 203 9.42 -13.47 5.25
CA ASP A 203 10.07 -12.72 4.18
C ASP A 203 11.02 -11.61 4.69
N GLY A 204 11.29 -11.59 5.99
CA GLY A 204 12.07 -10.58 6.70
C GLY A 204 11.23 -9.46 7.33
N LYS A 205 9.90 -9.52 7.20
CA LYS A 205 8.96 -8.55 7.76
C LYS A 205 7.66 -9.17 8.26
N VAL A 206 7.11 -10.13 7.53
CA VAL A 206 5.81 -10.77 7.82
C VAL A 206 6.00 -12.27 7.70
N THR A 207 5.52 -13.03 8.68
CA THR A 207 5.49 -14.49 8.60
C THR A 207 4.43 -14.95 7.61
N VAL A 208 4.64 -16.10 6.98
CA VAL A 208 3.69 -16.68 6.03
C VAL A 208 2.30 -16.82 6.66
N ALA A 209 2.24 -17.25 7.92
CA ALA A 209 0.98 -17.38 8.66
C ALA A 209 0.24 -16.04 8.75
N ARG A 210 0.95 -14.95 9.05
CA ARG A 210 0.35 -13.61 9.22
C ARG A 210 -0.09 -12.94 7.92
N THR A 211 0.34 -13.46 6.77
CA THR A 211 -0.18 -12.95 5.49
C THR A 211 -1.58 -13.45 5.17
N ARG A 212 -2.03 -14.55 5.76
CA ARG A 212 -3.35 -15.13 5.53
C ARG A 212 -4.47 -14.27 6.10
N VAL A 213 -5.66 -14.39 5.52
CA VAL A 213 -6.90 -13.79 6.05
C VAL A 213 -8.08 -14.68 5.65
N ASP A 214 -9.07 -14.78 6.55
CA ASP A 214 -10.30 -15.52 6.26
C ASP A 214 -11.05 -14.84 5.11
N GLY A 215 -11.63 -15.64 4.21
CA GLY A 215 -12.32 -15.16 3.01
C GLY A 215 -11.42 -14.98 1.79
N MET A 216 -10.09 -15.19 1.89
CA MET A 216 -9.22 -15.21 0.69
C MET A 216 -9.52 -16.45 -0.18
N ASP A 217 -9.50 -16.28 -1.51
CA ASP A 217 -9.82 -17.34 -2.48
C ASP A 217 -8.62 -18.22 -2.82
N ASP A 218 -7.41 -17.65 -2.88
CA ASP A 218 -6.21 -18.42 -3.23
C ASP A 218 -4.98 -17.89 -2.49
N PHE A 219 -4.01 -18.79 -2.29
CA PHE A 219 -2.80 -18.52 -1.52
C PHE A 219 -1.57 -19.15 -2.16
N LEU A 220 -0.55 -18.35 -2.42
CA LEU A 220 0.70 -18.79 -3.02
C LEU A 220 1.90 -18.41 -2.13
N VAL A 221 2.81 -19.36 -1.92
CA VAL A 221 4.08 -19.13 -1.21
C VAL A 221 5.23 -19.15 -2.21
N VAL A 222 6.11 -18.14 -2.13
CA VAL A 222 7.24 -17.97 -3.05
C VAL A 222 8.55 -17.72 -2.28
N GLY A 223 9.66 -18.21 -2.79
CA GLY A 223 11.00 -17.98 -2.23
C GLY A 223 11.51 -16.55 -2.47
N GLN A 224 10.73 -15.55 -2.10
CA GLN A 224 11.06 -14.12 -2.28
C GLN A 224 11.08 -13.39 -0.95
N SER A 225 11.93 -12.36 -0.83
CA SER A 225 11.93 -11.49 0.33
C SER A 225 10.90 -10.36 0.19
N HIS A 226 10.49 -9.80 1.32
CA HIS A 226 9.51 -8.71 1.41
C HIS A 226 9.79 -7.58 0.41
N ARG A 227 11.06 -7.23 0.27
CA ARG A 227 11.48 -6.13 -0.61
C ARG A 227 11.40 -6.47 -2.09
N PHE A 228 11.67 -7.71 -2.47
CA PHE A 228 11.88 -8.09 -3.87
C PHE A 228 10.71 -8.86 -4.48
N ILE A 229 9.70 -9.24 -3.69
CA ILE A 229 8.52 -9.99 -4.14
C ILE A 229 7.84 -9.36 -5.36
N VAL A 230 7.71 -8.03 -5.39
CA VAL A 230 7.11 -7.26 -6.51
C VAL A 230 7.90 -7.36 -7.82
N ARG A 231 9.18 -7.75 -7.78
CA ARG A 231 10.05 -7.82 -8.96
C ARG A 231 10.10 -9.21 -9.58
N SER A 232 9.67 -10.23 -8.85
CA SER A 232 9.71 -11.63 -9.28
C SER A 232 8.85 -11.85 -10.51
N SER A 233 9.41 -12.48 -11.54
CA SER A 233 8.66 -12.82 -12.76
C SER A 233 7.56 -13.83 -12.48
N ALA A 234 7.77 -14.78 -11.56
CA ALA A 234 6.75 -15.73 -11.15
C ALA A 234 5.58 -15.01 -10.46
N VAL A 235 5.87 -14.09 -9.53
CA VAL A 235 4.84 -13.28 -8.84
C VAL A 235 4.03 -12.46 -9.85
N LYS A 236 4.69 -11.80 -10.82
CA LYS A 236 4.00 -11.02 -11.86
C LYS A 236 3.05 -11.88 -12.71
N ARG A 237 3.50 -13.07 -13.15
CA ARG A 237 2.65 -13.99 -13.91
C ARG A 237 1.45 -14.49 -13.11
N ASN A 238 1.68 -14.91 -11.86
CA ASN A 238 0.58 -15.36 -10.98
C ASN A 238 -0.39 -14.21 -10.69
N THR A 239 0.10 -13.01 -10.43
CA THR A 239 -0.75 -11.83 -10.24
C THR A 239 -1.65 -11.57 -11.44
N ALA A 240 -1.10 -11.51 -12.66
CA ALA A 240 -1.88 -11.31 -13.87
C ALA A 240 -2.91 -12.42 -14.09
N ALA A 241 -2.53 -13.68 -13.85
CA ALA A 241 -3.44 -14.83 -13.97
C ALA A 241 -4.58 -14.75 -12.94
N PHE A 242 -4.31 -14.41 -11.69
CA PHE A 242 -5.36 -14.25 -10.67
C PHE A 242 -6.33 -13.12 -11.04
N LEU A 243 -5.81 -11.97 -11.50
CA LEU A 243 -6.67 -10.87 -11.93
C LEU A 243 -7.61 -11.27 -13.08
N ARG A 244 -7.22 -12.21 -13.95
CA ARG A 244 -8.06 -12.73 -15.05
C ARG A 244 -8.98 -13.84 -14.62
N ASN A 245 -8.51 -14.79 -13.81
CA ASN A 245 -9.14 -16.09 -13.63
C ASN A 245 -9.59 -16.38 -12.19
N GLY A 246 -9.15 -15.58 -11.19
CA GLY A 246 -9.45 -15.81 -9.77
C GLY A 246 -8.60 -16.89 -9.10
N SER A 247 -7.52 -17.35 -9.74
CA SER A 247 -6.62 -18.37 -9.17
C SER A 247 -5.18 -18.19 -9.62
N PHE A 248 -4.23 -18.65 -8.82
CA PHE A 248 -2.81 -18.68 -9.15
C PHE A 248 -2.45 -19.98 -9.89
N PRO A 249 -1.88 -19.93 -11.10
CA PRO A 249 -1.46 -21.17 -11.82
C PRO A 249 -0.46 -22.02 -11.06
N ASP A 250 0.40 -21.39 -10.26
CA ASP A 250 1.45 -22.07 -9.51
C ASP A 250 1.01 -22.44 -8.07
N SER A 251 -0.24 -22.14 -7.67
CA SER A 251 -0.79 -22.66 -6.43
C SER A 251 -1.08 -24.15 -6.65
N THR A 252 -0.18 -25.01 -6.19
CA THR A 252 -0.49 -26.43 -6.08
C THR A 252 -1.60 -26.58 -5.06
N GLY A 253 -2.83 -26.74 -5.55
CA GLY A 253 -4.07 -27.06 -4.82
C GLY A 253 -3.99 -27.21 -3.29
N SER A 254 -3.52 -26.19 -2.59
CA SER A 254 -3.44 -26.18 -1.13
C SER A 254 -4.79 -25.80 -0.50
N SER A 255 -5.87 -26.39 -1.06
CA SER A 255 -7.18 -26.42 -0.39
C SER A 255 -7.20 -27.34 0.82
N GLN A 256 -6.07 -27.74 1.37
CA GLN A 256 -6.01 -28.55 2.60
C GLN A 256 -4.65 -28.44 3.28
N ILE A 257 -4.47 -27.48 4.20
CA ILE A 257 -3.79 -27.76 5.47
C ILE A 257 -4.48 -26.87 6.51
N PHE A 258 -5.28 -27.55 7.35
CA PHE A 258 -5.88 -27.03 8.57
C PHE A 258 -4.84 -26.83 9.64
#